data_5102d93aaa44c869a94ed9b7b2d45edc
#
_entry.id   5102d93aaa44c869a94ed9b7b2d45edc
#
_cell.length_a   1.000
_cell.length_b   1.000
_cell.length_c   1.000
_cell.angle_alpha   90.00
_cell.angle_beta   90.00
_cell.angle_gamma   90.00
#
_symmetry.space_group_name_H-M   'P 1'
#
loop_
_entity.id
_entity.type
_entity.pdbx_description
1 polymer ?
#
loop_
_entity_poly.entity_id
_entity_poly.type
_entity_poly.pdbx_seq_one_letter_code
_entity_poly.pdbx_strand_id
1 'polypeptide(L)'
;MSNTTNTTNKISTGNFFEDFELNQVIHHATPRTIGEGEVALYIALTGARQVLHSADTVAQSLGYNARPVDDLLAFHIAFGKTVPDISVNAVANLGYAEVRFLHPVYIGDTLSTSSTVIGLKQNSNGKSGVVYVRSVSTNQLQQPVFSWVRWVMVHKNDMNAPTPETVIPNLLDFVPNTELTVPSFLDARKFNTANTGGQYLWDDYNVGERINHPAGMTINDSDHTLATKLYQNNARLHFDDVMMKQTAFGRRLMYGGHIISLCRAL
;
A
#
# COMPACT_ATOMS: atom_id res chain seq x y z
N MET A 1 -44.42 28.70 -2.52
CA MET A 1 -43.96 27.55 -3.33
C MET A 1 -42.69 27.04 -2.69
N SER A 2 -42.75 25.93 -1.97
CA SER A 2 -41.55 25.32 -1.35
C SER A 2 -40.77 24.60 -2.42
N ASN A 3 -39.62 25.12 -2.77
CA ASN A 3 -38.64 24.40 -3.60
C ASN A 3 -38.08 23.21 -2.80
N THR A 4 -38.71 22.07 -2.90
CA THR A 4 -38.12 20.81 -2.46
C THR A 4 -37.01 20.48 -3.46
N THR A 5 -35.77 20.86 -3.15
CA THR A 5 -34.59 20.39 -3.85
C THR A 5 -34.48 18.87 -3.64
N ASN A 6 -34.74 18.13 -4.70
CA ASN A 6 -34.58 16.67 -4.73
C ASN A 6 -33.08 16.35 -4.66
N THR A 7 -32.55 16.16 -3.46
CA THR A 7 -31.13 15.86 -3.25
C THR A 7 -30.93 14.38 -3.50
N THR A 8 -30.41 14.01 -4.67
CA THR A 8 -29.95 12.63 -4.93
C THR A 8 -28.50 12.49 -4.56
N ASN A 9 -28.19 11.54 -3.69
CA ASN A 9 -26.80 11.23 -3.35
C ASN A 9 -26.20 10.34 -4.45
N LYS A 10 -25.42 10.93 -5.35
CA LYS A 10 -24.71 10.21 -6.43
C LYS A 10 -23.23 10.00 -6.13
N ILE A 11 -22.81 10.26 -4.90
CA ILE A 11 -21.42 10.09 -4.45
C ILE A 11 -21.30 8.71 -3.82
N SER A 12 -20.28 7.93 -4.23
CA SER A 12 -19.95 6.68 -3.55
C SER A 12 -19.52 6.97 -2.11
N THR A 13 -20.12 6.28 -1.16
CA THR A 13 -19.79 6.36 0.28
C THR A 13 -18.77 5.30 0.68
N GLY A 14 -18.28 4.48 -0.26
CA GLY A 14 -17.47 3.30 0.00
C GLY A 14 -18.31 2.13 0.51
N ASN A 15 -17.70 0.97 0.62
CA ASN A 15 -18.36 -0.23 1.14
C ASN A 15 -18.29 -0.28 2.66
N PHE A 16 -19.35 -0.79 3.28
CA PHE A 16 -19.41 -1.20 4.67
C PHE A 16 -19.21 -2.73 4.77
N PHE A 17 -19.11 -3.26 5.99
CA PHE A 17 -18.79 -4.68 6.17
C PHE A 17 -19.80 -5.62 5.48
N GLU A 18 -21.07 -5.28 5.53
CA GLU A 18 -22.17 -6.05 4.94
C GLU A 18 -22.21 -6.04 3.40
N ASP A 19 -21.46 -5.14 2.77
CA ASP A 19 -21.38 -5.04 1.30
C ASP A 19 -20.34 -5.98 0.70
N PHE A 20 -19.56 -6.68 1.54
CA PHE A 20 -18.54 -7.63 1.07
C PHE A 20 -19.06 -9.05 1.05
N GLU A 21 -18.79 -9.74 -0.06
CA GLU A 21 -19.11 -11.15 -0.23
C GLU A 21 -17.84 -11.99 -0.46
N LEU A 22 -17.83 -13.22 0.05
CA LEU A 22 -16.71 -14.14 -0.18
C LEU A 22 -16.55 -14.41 -1.68
N ASN A 23 -15.30 -14.37 -2.17
CA ASN A 23 -14.93 -14.48 -3.58
C ASN A 23 -15.38 -13.31 -4.48
N GLN A 24 -15.95 -12.26 -3.93
CA GLN A 24 -16.21 -11.03 -4.67
C GLN A 24 -14.91 -10.48 -5.26
N VAL A 25 -14.93 -10.15 -6.56
CA VAL A 25 -13.84 -9.47 -7.25
C VAL A 25 -14.18 -8.00 -7.41
N ILE A 26 -13.30 -7.14 -6.94
CA ILE A 26 -13.44 -5.68 -6.98
C ILE A 26 -12.36 -5.13 -7.91
N HIS A 27 -12.77 -4.51 -9.02
CA HIS A 27 -11.86 -3.77 -9.91
C HIS A 27 -11.83 -2.31 -9.48
N HIS A 28 -10.65 -1.87 -9.01
CA HIS A 28 -10.51 -0.52 -8.46
C HIS A 28 -10.37 0.52 -9.58
N ALA A 29 -11.22 1.53 -9.55
CA ALA A 29 -11.05 2.73 -10.34
C ALA A 29 -9.96 3.57 -9.66
N THR A 30 -9.26 4.31 -10.29
CA THR A 30 -8.86 4.72 -11.60
C THR A 30 -7.43 4.24 -11.86
N PRO A 31 -7.06 3.74 -13.03
CA PRO A 31 -5.67 3.41 -13.32
C PRO A 31 -4.80 4.67 -13.24
N ARG A 32 -3.50 4.49 -12.91
CA ARG A 32 -2.59 5.62 -12.78
C ARG A 32 -1.25 5.38 -13.43
N THR A 33 -0.85 6.30 -14.32
CA THR A 33 0.50 6.35 -14.86
C THR A 33 1.45 7.02 -13.86
N ILE A 34 2.61 6.42 -13.64
CA ILE A 34 3.65 6.96 -12.76
C ILE A 34 4.61 7.82 -13.60
N GLY A 35 4.81 9.07 -13.21
CA GLY A 35 5.71 10.00 -13.85
C GLY A 35 6.93 10.36 -12.99
N GLU A 36 7.83 11.17 -13.55
CA GLU A 36 9.00 11.71 -12.82
C GLU A 36 8.60 12.55 -11.61
N GLY A 37 7.46 13.24 -11.68
CA GLY A 37 6.96 14.08 -10.59
C GLY A 37 6.67 13.30 -9.33
N GLU A 38 6.06 12.12 -9.44
CA GLU A 38 5.80 11.23 -8.32
C GLU A 38 7.09 10.74 -7.67
N VAL A 39 8.07 10.37 -8.48
CA VAL A 39 9.38 9.90 -8.01
C VAL A 39 10.11 11.02 -7.28
N ALA A 40 10.19 12.20 -7.86
CA ALA A 40 10.84 13.36 -7.25
C ALA A 40 10.19 13.75 -5.92
N LEU A 41 8.86 13.78 -5.87
CA LEU A 41 8.11 14.10 -4.66
C LEU A 41 8.28 13.05 -3.58
N TYR A 42 8.29 11.77 -3.94
CA TYR A 42 8.53 10.67 -3.00
C TYR A 42 9.92 10.77 -2.36
N ILE A 43 10.95 11.03 -3.16
CA ILE A 43 12.31 11.24 -2.67
C ILE A 43 12.37 12.44 -1.71
N ALA A 44 11.73 13.57 -2.07
CA ALA A 44 11.67 14.75 -1.22
C ALA A 44 10.98 14.50 0.13
N LEU A 45 9.95 13.64 0.14
CA LEU A 45 9.17 13.31 1.34
C LEU A 45 9.83 12.26 2.23
N THR A 46 10.65 11.38 1.67
CA THR A 46 11.21 10.23 2.41
C THR A 46 12.71 10.28 2.60
N GLY A 47 13.42 10.99 1.74
CA GLY A 47 14.88 10.92 1.66
C GLY A 47 15.39 9.59 1.07
N ALA A 48 14.53 8.81 0.38
CA ALA A 48 14.91 7.52 -0.18
C ALA A 48 16.11 7.65 -1.14
N ARG A 49 17.14 6.82 -0.92
CA ARG A 49 18.40 6.88 -1.68
C ARG A 49 18.92 5.51 -2.10
N GLN A 50 18.06 4.51 -2.16
CA GLN A 50 18.44 3.18 -2.61
C GLN A 50 18.98 3.25 -4.04
N VAL A 51 20.20 2.76 -4.25
CA VAL A 51 20.98 3.02 -5.48
C VAL A 51 20.31 2.55 -6.75
N LEU A 52 19.58 1.42 -6.70
CA LEU A 52 18.86 0.88 -7.85
C LEU A 52 17.76 1.83 -8.38
N HIS A 53 17.13 2.57 -7.47
CA HIS A 53 16.07 3.53 -7.79
C HIS A 53 16.57 4.96 -7.97
N SER A 54 17.86 5.20 -7.73
CA SER A 54 18.46 6.54 -7.75
C SER A 54 19.36 6.78 -8.96
N ALA A 55 19.98 5.72 -9.52
CA ALA A 55 20.98 5.88 -10.56
C ALA A 55 20.73 4.97 -11.77
N ASP A 56 20.40 5.58 -12.92
CA ASP A 56 20.21 4.84 -14.18
C ASP A 56 21.46 4.04 -14.58
N THR A 57 22.64 4.61 -14.41
CA THR A 57 23.90 3.94 -14.74
C THR A 57 24.13 2.67 -13.95
N VAL A 58 23.74 2.65 -12.67
CA VAL A 58 23.83 1.46 -11.83
C VAL A 58 22.76 0.45 -12.22
N ALA A 59 21.52 0.85 -12.38
CA ALA A 59 20.44 -0.03 -12.81
C ALA A 59 20.78 -0.71 -14.15
N GLN A 60 21.23 0.07 -15.15
CA GLN A 60 21.64 -0.44 -16.46
C GLN A 60 22.84 -1.39 -16.38
N SER A 61 23.81 -1.10 -15.53
CA SER A 61 24.95 -2.03 -15.31
C SER A 61 24.52 -3.39 -14.79
N LEU A 62 23.42 -3.45 -14.03
CA LEU A 62 22.84 -4.66 -13.49
C LEU A 62 21.88 -5.38 -14.46
N GLY A 63 21.62 -4.81 -15.64
CA GLY A 63 20.78 -5.41 -16.66
C GLY A 63 19.36 -4.79 -16.79
N TYR A 64 19.02 -3.79 -15.99
CA TYR A 64 17.76 -3.05 -16.15
C TYR A 64 17.84 -2.09 -17.37
N ASN A 65 16.71 -1.86 -18.03
CA ASN A 65 16.64 -0.88 -19.12
C ASN A 65 16.83 0.57 -18.63
N ALA A 66 16.33 0.86 -17.44
CA ALA A 66 16.43 2.12 -16.72
C ALA A 66 16.28 1.84 -15.25
N ARG A 67 16.48 2.84 -14.37
CA ARG A 67 16.16 2.68 -12.94
C ARG A 67 14.67 2.39 -12.77
N PRO A 68 14.28 1.35 -12.06
CA PRO A 68 12.89 1.12 -11.72
C PRO A 68 12.41 2.19 -10.72
N VAL A 69 11.12 2.45 -10.71
CA VAL A 69 10.45 3.22 -9.67
C VAL A 69 10.66 2.54 -8.32
N ASP A 70 10.85 3.32 -7.25
CA ASP A 70 10.94 2.76 -5.90
C ASP A 70 9.73 1.87 -5.60
N ASP A 71 10.01 0.64 -5.17
CA ASP A 71 8.99 -0.41 -4.95
C ASP A 71 7.89 0.05 -4.01
N LEU A 72 8.24 0.75 -2.93
CA LEU A 72 7.25 1.23 -1.97
C LEU A 72 6.43 2.39 -2.54
N LEU A 73 7.01 3.28 -3.34
CA LEU A 73 6.22 4.30 -4.04
C LEU A 73 5.17 3.66 -4.94
N ALA A 74 5.59 2.73 -5.80
CA ALA A 74 4.69 2.06 -6.72
C ALA A 74 3.63 1.23 -5.97
N PHE A 75 4.02 0.53 -4.89
CA PHE A 75 3.10 -0.19 -4.02
C PHE A 75 2.08 0.74 -3.36
N HIS A 76 2.48 1.90 -2.83
CA HIS A 76 1.54 2.83 -2.19
C HIS A 76 0.56 3.44 -3.19
N ILE A 77 0.99 3.68 -4.43
CA ILE A 77 0.11 4.12 -5.51
C ILE A 77 -0.92 3.02 -5.83
N ALA A 78 -0.48 1.77 -5.97
CA ALA A 78 -1.36 0.63 -6.21
C ALA A 78 -2.35 0.40 -5.03
N PHE A 79 -1.83 0.50 -3.81
CA PHE A 79 -2.62 0.39 -2.58
C PHE A 79 -3.67 1.50 -2.46
N GLY A 80 -3.30 2.75 -2.75
CA GLY A 80 -4.19 3.90 -2.69
C GLY A 80 -5.46 3.70 -3.53
N LYS A 81 -5.38 2.99 -4.66
CA LYS A 81 -6.51 2.65 -5.51
C LYS A 81 -7.54 1.75 -4.84
N THR A 82 -7.13 0.94 -3.89
CA THR A 82 -8.02 0.01 -3.17
C THR A 82 -8.80 0.66 -2.04
N VAL A 83 -8.39 1.86 -1.59
CA VAL A 83 -8.96 2.53 -0.42
C VAL A 83 -10.42 2.93 -0.62
N PRO A 84 -10.85 3.51 -1.76
CA PRO A 84 -12.25 3.90 -1.98
C PRO A 84 -13.23 2.76 -1.77
N ASP A 85 -12.87 1.55 -2.22
CA ASP A 85 -13.77 0.41 -2.22
C ASP A 85 -13.64 -0.47 -0.98
N ILE A 86 -12.44 -0.53 -0.36
CA ILE A 86 -12.18 -1.49 0.73
C ILE A 86 -12.13 -0.80 2.10
N SER A 87 -11.57 0.39 2.20
CA SER A 87 -11.17 0.93 3.51
C SER A 87 -11.53 2.39 3.78
N VAL A 88 -12.37 3.01 2.95
CA VAL A 88 -12.89 4.36 3.27
C VAL A 88 -13.66 4.36 4.59
N ASN A 89 -14.44 3.29 4.86
CA ASN A 89 -15.20 3.10 6.09
C ASN A 89 -14.48 2.18 7.10
N ALA A 90 -13.15 2.09 7.00
CA ALA A 90 -12.38 1.26 7.91
C ALA A 90 -12.22 1.91 9.28
N VAL A 91 -12.27 1.07 10.31
CA VAL A 91 -11.80 1.39 11.66
C VAL A 91 -10.27 1.40 11.68
N ALA A 92 -9.65 0.37 11.09
CA ALA A 92 -8.21 0.21 11.00
C ALA A 92 -7.81 -0.79 9.93
N ASN A 93 -6.65 -0.59 9.29
CA ASN A 93 -5.94 -1.64 8.59
C ASN A 93 -5.16 -2.44 9.64
N LEU A 94 -5.39 -3.75 9.70
CA LEU A 94 -4.89 -4.60 10.79
C LEU A 94 -3.58 -5.30 10.44
N GLY A 95 -3.29 -5.50 9.15
CA GLY A 95 -2.04 -6.13 8.74
C GLY A 95 -1.92 -6.44 7.26
N TYR A 96 -0.75 -6.95 6.90
CA TYR A 96 -0.37 -7.40 5.58
C TYR A 96 0.28 -8.78 5.67
N ALA A 97 0.07 -9.59 4.65
CA ALA A 97 0.75 -10.86 4.45
C ALA A 97 1.04 -11.10 2.97
N GLU A 98 1.98 -11.98 2.68
CA GLU A 98 2.27 -12.46 1.32
C GLU A 98 2.52 -11.33 0.32
N VAL A 99 3.16 -10.25 0.75
CA VAL A 99 3.52 -9.14 -0.14
C VAL A 99 4.62 -9.60 -1.09
N ARG A 100 4.37 -9.50 -2.39
CA ARG A 100 5.32 -9.88 -3.45
C ARG A 100 5.48 -8.77 -4.46
N PHE A 101 6.72 -8.44 -4.76
CA PHE A 101 7.15 -7.58 -5.87
C PHE A 101 7.52 -8.50 -7.04
N LEU A 102 6.72 -8.50 -8.10
CA LEU A 102 6.78 -9.50 -9.16
C LEU A 102 7.55 -9.03 -10.39
N HIS A 103 7.29 -7.79 -10.82
CA HIS A 103 8.00 -7.16 -11.93
C HIS A 103 8.38 -5.73 -11.57
N PRO A 104 9.54 -5.25 -12.04
CA PRO A 104 9.91 -3.85 -11.89
C PRO A 104 8.87 -2.93 -12.54
N VAL A 105 8.60 -1.81 -11.89
CA VAL A 105 7.74 -0.75 -12.42
C VAL A 105 8.63 0.39 -12.90
N TYR A 106 8.32 0.94 -14.05
CA TYR A 106 9.09 2.04 -14.65
C TYR A 106 8.25 3.30 -14.78
N ILE A 107 8.93 4.44 -14.92
CA ILE A 107 8.28 5.70 -15.28
C ILE A 107 7.58 5.51 -16.62
N GLY A 108 6.32 5.93 -16.71
CA GLY A 108 5.45 5.69 -17.86
C GLY A 108 4.53 4.48 -17.71
N ASP A 109 4.78 3.58 -16.74
CA ASP A 109 3.88 2.48 -16.48
C ASP A 109 2.56 2.96 -15.88
N THR A 110 1.46 2.35 -16.35
CA THR A 110 0.11 2.60 -15.85
C THR A 110 -0.34 1.41 -15.02
N LEU A 111 -0.56 1.65 -13.73
CA LEU A 111 -0.99 0.62 -12.79
C LEU A 111 -2.51 0.55 -12.67
N SER A 112 -3.03 -0.66 -12.74
CA SER A 112 -4.41 -1.04 -12.41
C SER A 112 -4.41 -2.07 -11.30
N THR A 113 -5.41 -2.04 -10.43
CA THR A 113 -5.48 -2.95 -9.27
C THR A 113 -6.85 -3.61 -9.18
N SER A 114 -6.87 -4.87 -8.85
CA SER A 114 -8.08 -5.61 -8.46
C SER A 114 -7.86 -6.35 -7.14
N SER A 115 -8.95 -6.57 -6.42
CA SER A 115 -8.93 -7.31 -5.15
C SER A 115 -9.99 -8.40 -5.14
N THR A 116 -9.67 -9.55 -4.55
CA THR A 116 -10.62 -10.63 -4.29
C THR A 116 -10.81 -10.74 -2.78
N VAL A 117 -12.05 -10.79 -2.32
CA VAL A 117 -12.39 -11.06 -0.91
C VAL A 117 -12.14 -12.53 -0.62
N ILE A 118 -11.18 -12.83 0.24
CA ILE A 118 -10.74 -14.18 0.58
C ILE A 118 -11.14 -14.62 1.99
N GLY A 119 -11.78 -13.74 2.75
CA GLY A 119 -12.27 -14.05 4.08
C GLY A 119 -13.08 -12.93 4.69
N LEU A 120 -14.02 -13.31 5.57
CA LEU A 120 -14.91 -12.40 6.29
C LEU A 120 -15.08 -12.92 7.73
N LYS A 121 -15.06 -11.98 8.71
CA LYS A 121 -15.34 -12.30 10.10
C LYS A 121 -16.03 -11.13 10.78
N GLN A 122 -17.30 -11.27 11.14
CA GLN A 122 -17.98 -10.27 11.97
C GLN A 122 -17.39 -10.26 13.38
N ASN A 123 -17.17 -9.07 13.92
CA ASN A 123 -16.74 -8.90 15.32
C ASN A 123 -17.88 -9.16 16.28
N SER A 124 -17.56 -9.62 17.51
CA SER A 124 -18.53 -9.99 18.54
C SER A 124 -19.47 -8.86 18.97
N ASN A 125 -19.04 -7.60 18.80
CA ASN A 125 -19.88 -6.43 19.10
C ASN A 125 -20.95 -6.14 18.03
N GLY A 126 -20.94 -6.85 16.89
CA GLY A 126 -21.89 -6.67 15.80
C GLY A 126 -21.77 -5.35 15.02
N LYS A 127 -20.83 -4.45 15.38
CA LYS A 127 -20.72 -3.09 14.80
C LYS A 127 -19.68 -2.98 13.69
N SER A 128 -18.90 -4.02 13.48
CA SER A 128 -17.84 -4.08 12.47
C SER A 128 -17.49 -5.52 12.15
N GLY A 129 -16.70 -5.71 11.11
CA GLY A 129 -16.11 -7.01 10.80
C GLY A 129 -14.75 -6.85 10.14
N VAL A 130 -14.04 -7.95 10.02
CA VAL A 130 -12.73 -8.03 9.35
C VAL A 130 -12.94 -8.60 7.96
N VAL A 131 -12.46 -7.86 6.97
CA VAL A 131 -12.46 -8.24 5.55
C VAL A 131 -11.03 -8.58 5.16
N TYR A 132 -10.79 -9.77 4.67
CA TYR A 132 -9.50 -10.21 4.13
C TYR A 132 -9.57 -10.13 2.60
N VAL A 133 -8.62 -9.41 2.00
CA VAL A 133 -8.56 -9.26 0.54
C VAL A 133 -7.17 -9.61 0.03
N ARG A 134 -7.14 -10.34 -1.09
CA ARG A 134 -5.96 -10.52 -1.92
C ARG A 134 -6.04 -9.54 -3.08
N SER A 135 -5.05 -8.67 -3.19
CA SER A 135 -4.96 -7.66 -4.23
C SER A 135 -3.84 -8.00 -5.20
N VAL A 136 -4.07 -7.73 -6.48
CA VAL A 136 -3.07 -7.83 -7.54
C VAL A 136 -3.08 -6.53 -8.33
N SER A 137 -1.90 -5.96 -8.54
CA SER A 137 -1.73 -4.81 -9.42
C SER A 137 -0.99 -5.23 -10.68
N THR A 138 -1.45 -4.73 -11.83
CA THR A 138 -0.86 -4.99 -13.15
C THR A 138 -0.44 -3.70 -13.82
N ASN A 139 0.53 -3.78 -14.71
CA ASN A 139 0.88 -2.67 -15.61
C ASN A 139 -0.03 -2.66 -16.86
N GLN A 140 0.21 -1.74 -17.80
CA GLN A 140 -0.55 -1.61 -19.06
C GLN A 140 -0.44 -2.84 -19.97
N LEU A 141 0.55 -3.70 -19.79
CA LEU A 141 0.74 -4.96 -20.51
C LEU A 141 0.05 -6.15 -19.80
N GLN A 142 -0.75 -5.88 -18.78
CA GLN A 142 -1.41 -6.90 -17.94
C GLN A 142 -0.41 -7.81 -17.18
N GLN A 143 0.84 -7.39 -17.05
CA GLN A 143 1.83 -8.12 -16.25
C GLN A 143 1.59 -7.81 -14.76
N PRO A 144 1.48 -8.83 -13.89
CA PRO A 144 1.40 -8.61 -12.45
C PRO A 144 2.69 -7.97 -11.94
N VAL A 145 2.58 -6.81 -11.29
CA VAL A 145 3.72 -6.10 -10.69
C VAL A 145 3.76 -6.27 -9.18
N PHE A 146 2.60 -6.36 -8.54
CA PHE A 146 2.47 -6.61 -7.09
C PHE A 146 1.36 -7.61 -6.80
N SER A 147 1.54 -8.38 -5.73
CA SER A 147 0.50 -9.15 -5.09
C SER A 147 0.63 -9.03 -3.57
N TRP A 148 -0.48 -8.87 -2.85
CA TRP A 148 -0.48 -8.82 -1.39
C TRP A 148 -1.82 -9.23 -0.81
N VAL A 149 -1.80 -9.68 0.43
CA VAL A 149 -2.99 -9.85 1.24
C VAL A 149 -3.00 -8.76 2.31
N ARG A 150 -4.16 -8.19 2.59
CA ARG A 150 -4.40 -7.36 3.77
C ARG A 150 -5.71 -7.71 4.43
N TRP A 151 -5.83 -7.37 5.70
CA TRP A 151 -7.11 -7.47 6.40
C TRP A 151 -7.42 -6.16 7.10
N VAL A 152 -8.68 -5.79 6.99
CA VAL A 152 -9.17 -4.46 7.37
C VAL A 152 -10.39 -4.64 8.26
N MET A 153 -10.44 -3.93 9.37
CA MET A 153 -11.65 -3.82 10.17
C MET A 153 -12.52 -2.71 9.57
N VAL A 154 -13.72 -3.10 9.11
CA VAL A 154 -14.67 -2.20 8.44
C VAL A 154 -15.93 -2.07 9.30
N HIS A 155 -16.45 -0.84 9.39
CA HIS A 155 -17.72 -0.57 10.08
C HIS A 155 -18.89 -1.26 9.37
N LYS A 156 -19.92 -1.63 10.14
CA LYS A 156 -21.27 -1.90 9.62
C LYS A 156 -22.08 -0.62 9.61
N ASN A 157 -22.88 -0.43 8.57
CA ASN A 157 -23.87 0.62 8.46
C ASN A 157 -25.26 0.12 8.89
N ASP A 158 -25.65 -1.09 8.44
CA ASP A 158 -26.88 -1.76 8.87
C ASP A 158 -26.56 -2.82 9.94
N MET A 159 -26.91 -2.53 11.20
CA MET A 159 -26.70 -3.45 12.31
C MET A 159 -27.55 -4.72 12.23
N ASN A 160 -28.61 -4.71 11.40
CA ASN A 160 -29.52 -5.84 11.18
C ASN A 160 -29.10 -6.70 9.98
N ALA A 161 -28.11 -6.25 9.19
CA ALA A 161 -27.61 -7.03 8.06
C ALA A 161 -27.17 -8.43 8.53
N PRO A 162 -27.45 -9.49 7.76
CA PRO A 162 -27.08 -10.85 8.11
C PRO A 162 -25.59 -10.97 8.41
N THR A 163 -25.26 -11.81 9.39
CA THR A 163 -23.87 -12.17 9.67
C THR A 163 -23.37 -13.13 8.61
N PRO A 164 -22.31 -12.82 7.86
CA PRO A 164 -21.76 -13.75 6.89
C PRO A 164 -21.14 -14.97 7.59
N GLU A 165 -20.98 -16.07 6.83
CA GLU A 165 -20.16 -17.18 7.28
C GLU A 165 -18.74 -16.70 7.61
N THR A 166 -18.21 -17.13 8.75
CA THR A 166 -16.85 -16.78 9.15
C THR A 166 -15.84 -17.60 8.38
N VAL A 167 -15.06 -16.92 7.54
CA VAL A 167 -13.93 -17.49 6.81
C VAL A 167 -12.69 -16.71 7.13
N ILE A 168 -11.70 -17.35 7.75
CA ILE A 168 -10.40 -16.77 8.03
C ILE A 168 -9.39 -17.51 7.14
N PRO A 169 -8.73 -16.83 6.18
CA PRO A 169 -7.77 -17.48 5.31
C PRO A 169 -6.55 -17.95 6.10
N ASN A 170 -6.00 -19.09 5.71
CA ASN A 170 -4.69 -19.53 6.18
C ASN A 170 -3.63 -18.76 5.40
N LEU A 171 -2.90 -17.88 6.08
CA LEU A 171 -1.88 -17.02 5.47
C LEU A 171 -0.50 -17.50 5.88
N LEU A 172 0.47 -17.31 5.00
CA LEU A 172 1.87 -17.61 5.29
C LEU A 172 2.42 -16.64 6.34
N ASP A 173 3.18 -17.14 7.29
CA ASP A 173 3.90 -16.32 8.27
C ASP A 173 5.00 -15.48 7.60
N PHE A 174 5.60 -16.00 6.54
CA PHE A 174 6.59 -15.33 5.70
C PHE A 174 6.55 -15.88 4.27
N VAL A 175 7.02 -15.08 3.31
CA VAL A 175 7.23 -15.53 1.93
C VAL A 175 8.52 -16.34 1.87
N PRO A 176 8.47 -17.63 1.46
CA PRO A 176 9.70 -18.44 1.34
C PRO A 176 10.69 -17.82 0.35
N ASN A 177 11.98 -17.94 0.62
CA ASN A 177 13.04 -17.44 -0.27
C ASN A 177 12.93 -17.99 -1.71
N THR A 178 12.44 -19.22 -1.84
CA THR A 178 12.22 -19.87 -3.15
C THR A 178 11.08 -19.26 -3.97
N GLU A 179 10.23 -18.46 -3.35
CA GLU A 179 9.11 -17.76 -4.00
C GLU A 179 9.41 -16.27 -4.25
N LEU A 180 10.61 -15.79 -3.88
CA LEU A 180 11.03 -14.43 -4.19
C LEU A 180 11.32 -14.30 -5.68
N THR A 181 10.74 -13.29 -6.31
CA THR A 181 10.95 -13.03 -7.73
C THR A 181 12.23 -12.23 -7.92
N VAL A 182 13.17 -12.80 -8.66
CA VAL A 182 14.38 -12.09 -9.12
C VAL A 182 14.27 -11.97 -10.63
N PRO A 183 14.42 -10.77 -11.21
CA PRO A 183 14.39 -10.60 -12.66
C PRO A 183 15.46 -11.46 -13.34
N SER A 184 15.08 -12.23 -14.37
CA SER A 184 15.99 -13.15 -15.05
C SER A 184 17.17 -12.47 -15.78
N PHE A 185 17.02 -11.19 -16.08
CA PHE A 185 18.06 -10.38 -16.71
C PHE A 185 19.09 -9.81 -15.72
N LEU A 186 18.83 -9.91 -14.41
CA LEU A 186 19.69 -9.32 -13.38
C LEU A 186 21.05 -10.02 -13.33
N ASP A 187 22.13 -9.26 -13.54
CA ASP A 187 23.50 -9.71 -13.33
C ASP A 187 24.07 -9.17 -12.00
N ALA A 188 23.79 -9.89 -10.91
CA ALA A 188 24.23 -9.50 -9.57
C ALA A 188 25.76 -9.43 -9.41
N ARG A 189 26.55 -10.07 -10.30
CA ARG A 189 28.03 -10.02 -10.27
C ARG A 189 28.57 -8.62 -10.56
N LYS A 190 27.76 -7.77 -11.19
CA LYS A 190 28.09 -6.37 -11.48
C LYS A 190 27.74 -5.41 -10.37
N PHE A 191 27.13 -5.92 -9.28
CA PHE A 191 26.81 -5.09 -8.13
C PHE A 191 28.08 -4.64 -7.42
N ASN A 192 28.17 -3.33 -7.16
CA ASN A 192 29.30 -2.71 -6.47
C ASN A 192 28.81 -2.02 -5.19
N THR A 193 29.21 -2.54 -4.04
CA THR A 193 28.84 -2.01 -2.73
C THR A 193 29.30 -0.56 -2.52
N ALA A 194 30.38 -0.13 -3.18
CA ALA A 194 30.83 1.27 -3.11
C ALA A 194 29.76 2.28 -3.55
N ASN A 195 28.83 1.86 -4.44
CA ASN A 195 27.73 2.72 -4.88
C ASN A 195 26.60 2.85 -3.84
N THR A 196 26.56 1.98 -2.85
CA THR A 196 25.47 1.96 -1.84
C THR A 196 25.81 2.74 -0.59
N GLY A 197 27.09 3.01 -0.34
CA GLY A 197 27.59 3.53 0.93
C GLY A 197 27.59 2.50 2.07
N GLY A 198 27.09 1.26 1.82
CA GLY A 198 27.12 0.14 2.75
C GLY A 198 28.35 -0.74 2.53
N GLN A 199 28.77 -1.42 3.59
CA GLN A 199 29.94 -2.33 3.55
C GLN A 199 29.53 -3.79 3.74
N TYR A 200 28.29 -4.04 4.18
CA TYR A 200 27.81 -5.35 4.59
C TYR A 200 26.91 -5.97 3.51
N LEU A 201 27.11 -7.26 3.26
CA LEU A 201 26.28 -8.10 2.40
C LEU A 201 25.52 -9.13 3.25
N TRP A 202 24.71 -9.95 2.62
CA TRP A 202 23.86 -10.95 3.29
C TRP A 202 24.64 -11.85 4.27
N ASP A 203 25.80 -12.33 3.86
CA ASP A 203 26.62 -13.26 4.67
C ASP A 203 27.34 -12.58 5.86
N ASP A 204 27.29 -11.25 5.93
CA ASP A 204 27.86 -10.48 7.04
C ASP A 204 26.91 -10.39 8.24
N TYR A 205 25.65 -10.83 8.09
CA TYR A 205 24.64 -10.76 9.14
C TYR A 205 24.42 -12.11 9.82
N ASN A 206 24.18 -12.09 11.13
CA ASN A 206 23.93 -13.29 11.91
C ASN A 206 22.46 -13.34 12.41
N VAL A 207 21.90 -14.56 12.46
CA VAL A 207 20.57 -14.76 13.03
C VAL A 207 20.56 -14.33 14.50
N GLY A 208 19.62 -13.45 14.86
CA GLY A 208 19.51 -12.91 16.22
C GLY A 208 20.38 -11.67 16.49
N GLU A 209 21.18 -11.23 15.52
CA GLU A 209 21.93 -9.98 15.60
C GLU A 209 20.98 -8.78 15.79
N ARG A 210 21.37 -7.85 16.66
CA ARG A 210 20.62 -6.61 16.87
C ARG A 210 21.37 -5.45 16.23
N ILE A 211 20.75 -4.84 15.24
CA ILE A 211 21.28 -3.65 14.57
C ILE A 211 20.57 -2.43 15.16
N ASN A 212 21.36 -1.46 15.66
CA ASN A 212 20.82 -0.22 16.19
C ASN A 212 20.68 0.81 15.06
N HIS A 213 19.47 1.33 14.87
CA HIS A 213 19.16 2.43 13.96
C HIS A 213 18.92 3.72 14.77
N PRO A 214 19.95 4.52 15.06
CA PRO A 214 19.81 5.71 15.91
C PRO A 214 19.18 6.90 15.19
N ALA A 215 19.09 6.86 13.87
CA ALA A 215 18.49 7.91 13.09
C ALA A 215 16.98 8.01 13.31
N GLY A 216 16.45 9.22 13.26
CA GLY A 216 15.03 9.51 13.36
C GLY A 216 14.69 10.79 12.65
N MET A 217 13.41 11.01 12.35
CA MET A 217 12.96 12.26 11.76
C MET A 217 11.66 12.76 12.40
N THR A 218 11.50 14.07 12.43
CA THR A 218 10.23 14.69 12.77
C THR A 218 9.28 14.62 11.59
N ILE A 219 8.07 14.17 11.84
CA ILE A 219 7.01 14.10 10.83
C ILE A 219 6.16 15.37 10.97
N ASN A 220 6.09 16.14 9.88
CA ASN A 220 5.24 17.32 9.82
C ASN A 220 3.86 16.95 9.25
N ASP A 221 2.82 17.67 9.69
CA ASP A 221 1.46 17.49 9.20
C ASP A 221 1.32 17.74 7.69
N SER A 222 2.12 18.68 7.14
CA SER A 222 2.18 18.98 5.71
C SER A 222 2.70 17.78 4.90
N ASP A 223 3.80 17.19 5.35
CA ASP A 223 4.48 16.11 4.65
C ASP A 223 3.63 14.85 4.64
N HIS A 224 3.03 14.52 5.78
CA HIS A 224 2.07 13.43 5.91
C HIS A 224 0.87 13.61 4.97
N THR A 225 0.27 14.80 4.95
CA THR A 225 -0.88 15.08 4.08
C THR A 225 -0.49 15.00 2.60
N LEU A 226 0.69 15.52 2.25
CA LEU A 226 1.18 15.49 0.88
C LEU A 226 1.49 14.07 0.42
N ALA A 227 2.13 13.25 1.27
CA ALA A 227 2.36 11.83 1.01
C ALA A 227 1.05 11.07 0.76
N THR A 228 0.04 11.29 1.59
CA THR A 228 -1.26 10.63 1.43
C THR A 228 -1.92 10.99 0.09
N LYS A 229 -1.81 12.26 -0.33
CA LYS A 229 -2.30 12.74 -1.63
C LYS A 229 -1.47 12.19 -2.80
N LEU A 230 -0.16 12.11 -2.65
CA LEU A 230 0.73 11.48 -3.64
C LEU A 230 0.27 10.06 -3.96
N TYR A 231 -0.06 9.28 -2.92
CA TYR A 231 -0.53 7.90 -3.08
C TYR A 231 -2.01 7.79 -3.48
N GLN A 232 -2.74 8.92 -3.57
CA GLN A 232 -4.19 8.97 -3.78
C GLN A 232 -4.97 8.10 -2.77
N ASN A 233 -4.45 7.98 -1.56
CA ASN A 233 -5.14 7.35 -0.46
C ASN A 233 -6.20 8.33 0.07
N ASN A 234 -7.47 8.03 -0.16
CA ASN A 234 -8.59 8.92 0.19
C ASN A 234 -9.23 8.60 1.55
N ALA A 235 -8.58 7.81 2.40
CA ALA A 235 -9.03 7.58 3.76
C ALA A 235 -8.94 8.88 4.58
N ARG A 236 -10.10 9.44 4.93
CA ARG A 236 -10.24 10.76 5.55
C ARG A 236 -9.48 10.91 6.87
N LEU A 237 -9.28 9.81 7.60
CA LEU A 237 -8.51 9.81 8.86
C LEU A 237 -7.08 10.34 8.70
N HIS A 238 -6.55 10.38 7.48
CA HIS A 238 -5.19 10.85 7.22
C HIS A 238 -5.11 12.36 6.93
N PHE A 239 -6.20 13.01 6.53
CA PHE A 239 -6.15 14.42 6.10
C PHE A 239 -7.34 15.31 6.54
N ASP A 240 -8.41 14.72 7.10
CA ASP A 240 -9.58 15.47 7.58
C ASP A 240 -9.49 15.72 9.10
N ASP A 241 -8.91 16.86 9.45
CA ASP A 241 -8.73 17.24 10.85
C ASP A 241 -10.07 17.50 11.57
N VAL A 242 -11.07 18.01 10.84
CA VAL A 242 -12.39 18.31 11.40
C VAL A 242 -13.09 17.03 11.83
N MET A 243 -13.08 16.02 10.96
CA MET A 243 -13.64 14.71 11.28
C MET A 243 -12.87 14.06 12.42
N MET A 244 -11.55 14.08 12.37
CA MET A 244 -10.70 13.37 13.33
C MET A 244 -10.74 13.94 14.75
N LYS A 245 -10.99 15.25 14.92
CA LYS A 245 -11.23 15.86 16.23
C LYS A 245 -12.46 15.32 16.94
N GLN A 246 -13.40 14.73 16.20
CA GLN A 246 -14.60 14.12 16.75
C GLN A 246 -14.44 12.65 17.10
N THR A 247 -13.27 12.06 16.85
CA THR A 247 -12.94 10.66 17.16
C THR A 247 -12.14 10.55 18.46
N ALA A 248 -12.02 9.33 18.99
CA ALA A 248 -11.19 9.06 20.16
C ALA A 248 -9.70 9.41 19.97
N PHE A 249 -9.23 9.54 18.73
CA PHE A 249 -7.85 9.93 18.41
C PHE A 249 -7.61 11.43 18.57
N GLY A 250 -8.63 12.27 18.39
CA GLY A 250 -8.57 13.72 18.51
C GLY A 250 -7.68 14.44 17.49
N ARG A 251 -7.04 13.70 16.58
CA ARG A 251 -6.12 14.21 15.57
C ARG A 251 -6.00 13.25 14.39
N ARG A 252 -5.48 13.73 13.26
CA ARG A 252 -5.22 12.90 12.09
C ARG A 252 -4.18 11.82 12.41
N LEU A 253 -4.37 10.64 11.80
CA LEU A 253 -3.43 9.54 11.89
C LEU A 253 -2.55 9.49 10.64
N MET A 254 -1.27 9.26 10.83
CA MET A 254 -0.37 9.07 9.72
C MET A 254 -0.66 7.74 8.98
N TYR A 255 -0.56 7.77 7.67
CA TYR A 255 -0.65 6.55 6.87
C TYR A 255 0.53 5.63 7.18
N GLY A 256 0.22 4.42 7.67
CA GLY A 256 1.25 3.46 8.11
C GLY A 256 2.22 3.04 6.99
N GLY A 257 1.76 2.98 5.74
CA GLY A 257 2.63 2.72 4.60
C GLY A 257 3.71 3.79 4.42
N HIS A 258 3.39 5.06 4.65
CA HIS A 258 4.41 6.11 4.60
C HIS A 258 5.46 5.97 5.71
N ILE A 259 5.07 5.51 6.89
CA ILE A 259 6.02 5.17 7.97
C ILE A 259 6.99 4.07 7.51
N ILE A 260 6.50 3.04 6.82
CA ILE A 260 7.37 1.98 6.26
C ILE A 260 8.41 2.58 5.30
N SER A 261 7.99 3.51 4.44
CA SER A 261 8.91 4.21 3.52
C SER A 261 9.97 5.02 4.26
N LEU A 262 9.59 5.76 5.31
CA LEU A 262 10.52 6.53 6.13
C LEU A 262 11.52 5.62 6.86
N CYS A 263 11.04 4.53 7.46
CA CYS A 263 11.92 3.57 8.14
C CYS A 263 12.91 2.90 7.19
N ARG A 264 12.51 2.66 5.93
CA ARG A 264 13.44 2.10 4.93
C ARG A 264 14.45 3.14 4.43
N ALA A 265 14.11 4.42 4.43
CA ALA A 265 14.97 5.50 3.95
C ALA A 265 16.02 5.94 4.97
N LEU A 266 15.76 5.75 6.27
CA LEU A 266 16.66 6.03 7.39
C LEU A 266 17.67 4.90 7.61
#